data_2fb9aa3a24cc26aa93676124af2873bc
#
_entry.id   2fb9aa3a24cc26aa93676124af2873bc
#
_cell.length_a   1.000
_cell.length_b   1.000
_cell.length_c   1.000
_cell.angle_alpha   90.00
_cell.angle_beta   90.00
_cell.angle_gamma   90.00
#
_symmetry.space_group_name_H-M   'P 1'
#
loop_
_entity.id
_entity.type
_entity.pdbx_description
1 polymer ?
#
loop_
_entity_poly.entity_id
_entity_poly.type
_entity_poly.pdbx_seq_one_letter_code
_entity_poly.pdbx_strand_id
1 'polypeptide(L)'
;IQFKDNISIRESEEMDLFGYMKTNKKDEKDKKGGSLTREATVRLSNAISLEPYRSDMDFLNNKGFADRIGEHPNLANIEQHLSYYTYTVTIDLSKIGKDGDIELDNKEKCRRVVEFLEIIKVLNRNIRGRQENLSPLFVVGGVYEIANPFFLGRIKLKGDKNGFKINKQAIEEVIQGTFLGKDLKEFTYVGMVDGVFINKEEFKGLFEDNFLSVDKFFGQLVKEVKEYYGVN
;
A
#
# COMPACT_ATOMS: atom_id res chain seq x y z
N ILE A 1 15.54 4.01 11.07
CA ILE A 1 15.47 5.48 11.29
C ILE A 1 15.67 5.69 12.79
N GLN A 2 16.74 6.41 13.20
CA GLN A 2 16.93 6.81 14.60
C GLN A 2 16.15 8.11 14.82
N PHE A 3 15.04 8.02 15.53
CA PHE A 3 14.30 9.21 15.93
C PHE A 3 15.00 9.87 17.13
N LYS A 4 15.14 11.19 17.07
CA LYS A 4 15.55 11.99 18.26
C LYS A 4 14.42 11.88 19.31
N ASP A 5 14.78 11.86 20.59
CA ASP A 5 13.84 11.56 21.69
C ASP A 5 12.58 12.46 21.74
N ASN A 6 12.55 13.61 21.06
CA ASN A 6 11.48 14.60 21.10
C ASN A 6 10.70 14.78 19.79
N ILE A 7 10.85 13.89 18.80
CA ILE A 7 10.07 13.98 17.55
C ILE A 7 8.65 13.51 17.79
N SER A 8 7.69 14.28 17.33
CA SER A 8 6.25 13.97 17.34
C SER A 8 5.71 13.79 15.91
N ILE A 9 4.42 13.48 15.80
CA ILE A 9 3.74 13.45 14.50
C ILE A 9 3.71 14.80 13.78
N ARG A 10 4.04 15.92 14.46
CA ARG A 10 4.16 17.24 13.81
C ARG A 10 5.33 17.30 12.88
N GLU A 11 6.47 16.67 13.27
CA GLU A 11 7.73 16.72 12.54
C GLU A 11 7.98 15.46 11.68
N SER A 12 7.23 14.37 11.90
CA SER A 12 7.41 13.12 11.15
C SER A 12 6.08 12.57 10.66
N GLU A 13 5.92 12.58 9.34
CA GLU A 13 4.79 11.99 8.65
C GLU A 13 4.77 10.47 8.78
N GLU A 14 5.95 9.84 8.76
CA GLU A 14 6.07 8.39 8.91
C GLU A 14 5.55 7.93 10.27
N MET A 15 5.78 8.70 11.34
CA MET A 15 5.22 8.41 12.66
C MET A 15 3.70 8.53 12.68
N ASP A 16 3.15 9.51 11.95
CA ASP A 16 1.71 9.69 11.83
C ASP A 16 1.05 8.57 11.01
N LEU A 17 1.63 8.24 9.86
CA LEU A 17 1.06 7.26 8.93
C LEU A 17 1.28 5.82 9.38
N PHE A 18 2.50 5.47 9.80
CA PHE A 18 2.89 4.08 10.07
C PHE A 18 3.01 3.74 11.56
N GLY A 19 2.71 4.71 12.42
CA GLY A 19 2.79 4.52 13.85
C GLY A 19 4.21 4.44 14.39
N TYR A 20 4.33 4.27 15.71
CA TYR A 20 5.63 4.18 16.36
C TYR A 20 5.55 3.43 17.70
N MET A 21 6.70 3.00 18.17
CA MET A 21 6.92 2.56 19.55
C MET A 21 8.18 3.25 20.07
N LYS A 22 8.03 4.07 21.10
CA LYS A 22 9.12 4.75 21.81
C LYS A 22 9.31 4.12 23.18
N THR A 23 10.54 3.79 23.54
CA THR A 23 10.89 3.32 24.88
C THR A 23 11.39 4.51 25.69
N ASN A 24 10.74 4.83 26.79
CA ASN A 24 11.22 5.85 27.72
C ASN A 24 12.34 5.27 28.57
N LYS A 25 13.44 6.04 28.73
CA LYS A 25 14.50 5.70 29.67
C LYS A 25 13.88 5.61 31.08
N LYS A 26 14.40 4.67 31.88
CA LYS A 26 14.04 4.58 33.30
C LYS A 26 14.45 5.88 33.98
N ASP A 27 13.48 6.62 34.52
CA ASP A 27 13.78 7.61 35.54
C ASP A 27 14.20 6.89 36.81
N GLU A 28 15.18 7.41 37.54
CA GLU A 28 15.72 6.81 38.78
C GLU A 28 14.65 6.55 39.84
N LYS A 29 13.48 7.17 39.71
CA LYS A 29 12.35 7.04 40.65
C LYS A 29 11.31 5.99 40.23
N ASP A 30 11.22 5.62 38.93
CA ASP A 30 10.28 4.63 38.43
C ASP A 30 11.02 3.36 38.02
N LYS A 31 10.81 2.27 38.75
CA LYS A 31 11.42 0.95 38.52
C LYS A 31 10.95 0.25 37.23
N LYS A 32 9.98 0.81 36.51
CA LYS A 32 9.47 0.26 35.24
C LYS A 32 9.63 1.29 34.12
N GLY A 33 10.46 0.97 33.12
CA GLY A 33 10.46 1.71 31.85
C GLY A 33 9.09 1.59 31.19
N GLY A 34 8.52 2.69 30.73
CA GLY A 34 7.29 2.71 29.94
C GLY A 34 7.58 2.69 28.45
N SER A 35 6.65 2.18 27.65
CA SER A 35 6.65 2.35 26.19
C SER A 35 5.45 3.21 25.80
N LEU A 36 5.70 4.19 24.95
CA LEU A 36 4.66 4.96 24.27
C LEU A 36 4.46 4.38 22.88
N THR A 37 3.25 3.96 22.56
CA THR A 37 2.92 3.35 21.27
C THR A 37 1.80 4.12 20.59
N ARG A 38 1.90 4.23 19.25
CA ARG A 38 0.84 4.73 18.39
C ARG A 38 0.58 3.72 17.28
N GLU A 39 -0.67 3.34 17.09
CA GLU A 39 -1.06 2.48 15.99
C GLU A 39 -0.91 3.19 14.64
N ALA A 40 -0.57 2.42 13.61
CA ALA A 40 -0.54 2.90 12.24
C ALA A 40 -1.94 3.33 11.77
N THR A 41 -2.04 4.51 11.19
CA THR A 41 -3.26 5.02 10.54
C THR A 41 -3.36 4.54 9.10
N VAL A 42 -2.22 4.24 8.48
CA VAL A 42 -2.10 3.57 7.18
C VAL A 42 -1.62 2.14 7.43
N ARG A 43 -2.42 1.18 7.00
CA ARG A 43 -2.14 -0.25 7.17
C ARG A 43 -2.01 -0.92 5.82
N LEU A 44 -0.93 -1.67 5.64
CA LEU A 44 -0.65 -2.46 4.45
C LEU A 44 -0.78 -3.94 4.79
N SER A 45 -1.45 -4.70 3.94
CA SER A 45 -1.41 -6.16 4.05
C SER A 45 -0.09 -6.73 3.49
N ASN A 46 0.14 -8.01 3.69
CA ASN A 46 1.19 -8.71 2.96
C ASN A 46 0.92 -8.64 1.45
N ALA A 47 1.98 -8.47 0.66
CA ALA A 47 1.92 -8.65 -0.78
C ALA A 47 1.93 -10.16 -1.09
N ILE A 48 0.83 -10.65 -1.69
CA ILE A 48 0.62 -12.06 -1.98
C ILE A 48 0.74 -12.30 -3.48
N SER A 49 1.56 -13.27 -3.88
CA SER A 49 1.68 -13.68 -5.28
C SER A 49 0.33 -14.21 -5.80
N LEU A 50 -0.06 -13.78 -6.98
CA LEU A 50 -1.28 -14.23 -7.67
C LEU A 50 -1.04 -15.44 -8.58
N GLU A 51 0.21 -15.84 -8.73
CA GLU A 51 0.65 -17.00 -9.51
C GLU A 51 1.30 -18.05 -8.61
N PRO A 52 1.33 -19.33 -9.03
CA PRO A 52 2.03 -20.37 -8.30
C PRO A 52 3.50 -19.99 -8.10
N TYR A 53 4.02 -20.32 -6.93
CA TYR A 53 5.41 -20.03 -6.59
C TYR A 53 6.37 -20.74 -7.56
N ARG A 54 7.25 -19.98 -8.18
CA ARG A 54 8.37 -20.43 -9.01
C ARG A 54 9.57 -19.59 -8.65
N SER A 55 10.61 -20.21 -8.14
CA SER A 55 11.84 -19.49 -7.81
C SER A 55 12.95 -19.84 -8.76
N ASP A 56 13.75 -18.84 -9.08
CA ASP A 56 15.06 -18.98 -9.69
C ASP A 56 16.12 -18.73 -8.63
N MET A 57 17.12 -19.61 -8.56
CA MET A 57 18.23 -19.52 -7.62
C MET A 57 19.48 -19.06 -8.36
N ASP A 58 19.98 -17.87 -8.01
CA ASP A 58 21.26 -17.35 -8.49
C ASP A 58 22.34 -17.57 -7.43
N PHE A 59 23.50 -18.02 -7.87
CA PHE A 59 24.68 -18.17 -7.03
C PHE A 59 25.62 -16.99 -7.21
N LEU A 60 25.68 -16.10 -6.23
CA LEU A 60 26.63 -15.01 -6.17
C LEU A 60 27.97 -15.45 -5.61
N ASN A 61 29.03 -15.18 -6.36
CA ASN A 61 30.41 -15.41 -5.93
C ASN A 61 31.27 -14.20 -6.33
N ASN A 62 31.92 -13.57 -5.34
CA ASN A 62 32.84 -12.47 -5.56
C ASN A 62 34.31 -12.92 -5.63
N LYS A 63 34.60 -14.17 -5.98
CA LYS A 63 35.93 -14.77 -5.97
C LYS A 63 36.98 -13.89 -6.70
N GLY A 64 36.65 -13.41 -7.90
CA GLY A 64 37.61 -12.60 -8.67
C GLY A 64 37.98 -11.26 -8.01
N PHE A 65 37.11 -10.69 -7.17
CA PHE A 65 37.42 -9.50 -6.39
C PHE A 65 38.19 -9.86 -5.11
N ALA A 66 37.77 -10.91 -4.41
CA ALA A 66 38.42 -11.41 -3.21
C ALA A 66 39.89 -11.79 -3.48
N ASP A 67 40.16 -12.51 -4.58
CA ASP A 67 41.51 -12.87 -4.99
C ASP A 67 42.42 -11.64 -5.24
N ARG A 68 41.87 -10.53 -5.74
CA ARG A 68 42.63 -9.28 -6.00
C ARG A 68 43.05 -8.56 -4.72
N ILE A 69 42.27 -8.69 -3.65
CA ILE A 69 42.50 -8.02 -2.37
C ILE A 69 43.05 -8.98 -1.31
N GLY A 70 43.31 -10.25 -1.67
CA GLY A 70 43.84 -11.27 -0.74
C GLY A 70 42.84 -11.73 0.33
N GLU A 71 41.55 -11.60 0.10
CA GLU A 71 40.47 -11.96 1.01
C GLU A 71 39.73 -13.22 0.59
N HIS A 72 38.95 -13.79 1.51
CA HIS A 72 38.11 -14.95 1.22
C HIS A 72 36.87 -14.56 0.43
N PRO A 73 36.45 -15.37 -0.57
CA PRO A 73 35.25 -15.10 -1.35
C PRO A 73 33.98 -15.23 -0.48
N ASN A 74 33.08 -14.25 -0.65
CA ASN A 74 31.74 -14.36 -0.10
C ASN A 74 30.83 -15.09 -1.08
N LEU A 75 30.12 -16.09 -0.59
CA LEU A 75 29.14 -16.87 -1.34
C LEU A 75 27.75 -16.53 -0.81
N ALA A 76 26.80 -16.28 -1.71
CA ALA A 76 25.41 -16.07 -1.35
C ALA A 76 24.48 -16.71 -2.38
N ASN A 77 23.48 -17.40 -1.90
CA ASN A 77 22.36 -17.82 -2.75
C ASN A 77 21.34 -16.69 -2.80
N ILE A 78 20.92 -16.33 -4.00
CA ILE A 78 19.91 -15.34 -4.24
C ILE A 78 18.71 -16.01 -4.86
N GLU A 79 17.59 -15.95 -4.16
CA GLU A 79 16.31 -16.39 -4.67
C GLU A 79 15.58 -15.23 -5.33
N GLN A 80 15.03 -15.45 -6.54
CA GLN A 80 14.22 -14.49 -7.27
C GLN A 80 12.90 -15.13 -7.65
N HIS A 81 11.81 -14.39 -7.46
CA HIS A 81 10.48 -14.77 -7.88
C HIS A 81 9.80 -13.58 -8.56
N LEU A 82 9.50 -13.73 -9.84
CA LEU A 82 8.75 -12.76 -10.63
C LEU A 82 7.30 -13.19 -10.73
N SER A 83 6.39 -12.35 -10.26
CA SER A 83 4.95 -12.60 -10.29
C SER A 83 4.14 -11.31 -10.22
N TYR A 84 2.85 -11.40 -10.50
CA TYR A 84 1.91 -10.38 -10.06
C TYR A 84 1.62 -10.54 -8.57
N TYR A 85 1.65 -9.43 -7.85
CA TYR A 85 1.36 -9.39 -6.42
C TYR A 85 0.14 -8.54 -6.14
N THR A 86 -0.67 -8.94 -5.17
CA THR A 86 -1.76 -8.13 -4.63
C THR A 86 -1.50 -7.78 -3.18
N TYR A 87 -1.83 -6.57 -2.80
CA TYR A 87 -1.86 -6.12 -1.41
C TYR A 87 -2.99 -5.11 -1.22
N THR A 88 -3.35 -4.86 0.01
CA THR A 88 -4.38 -3.89 0.38
C THR A 88 -3.78 -2.77 1.19
N VAL A 89 -4.20 -1.55 0.90
CA VAL A 89 -3.91 -0.36 1.68
C VAL A 89 -5.20 0.11 2.33
N THR A 90 -5.18 0.28 3.64
CA THR A 90 -6.32 0.83 4.41
C THR A 90 -5.85 2.07 5.15
N ILE A 91 -6.54 3.18 4.97
CA ILE A 91 -6.22 4.48 5.59
C ILE A 91 -7.39 4.88 6.48
N ASP A 92 -7.12 5.10 7.77
CA ASP A 92 -8.11 5.65 8.70
C ASP A 92 -7.99 7.17 8.71
N LEU A 93 -8.75 7.83 7.82
CA LEU A 93 -8.72 9.29 7.65
C LEU A 93 -9.04 10.04 8.94
N SER A 94 -9.85 9.46 9.81
CA SER A 94 -10.27 10.10 11.07
C SER A 94 -9.15 10.20 12.10
N LYS A 95 -8.11 9.35 11.98
CA LYS A 95 -6.96 9.27 12.88
C LYS A 95 -5.70 9.97 12.36
N ILE A 96 -5.66 10.34 11.08
CA ILE A 96 -4.53 11.09 10.52
C ILE A 96 -4.35 12.39 11.28
N GLY A 97 -3.11 12.69 11.65
CA GLY A 97 -2.75 13.95 12.31
C GLY A 97 -3.27 14.10 13.74
N LYS A 98 -3.67 12.99 14.41
CA LYS A 98 -4.12 13.01 15.80
C LYS A 98 -3.27 12.07 16.65
N ASP A 99 -2.70 12.58 17.74
CA ASP A 99 -1.88 11.80 18.67
C ASP A 99 -1.89 12.44 20.06
N GLY A 100 -2.62 11.88 21.01
CA GLY A 100 -2.85 12.49 22.33
C GLY A 100 -3.44 13.88 22.20
N ASP A 101 -2.73 14.89 22.72
CA ASP A 101 -3.12 16.31 22.67
C ASP A 101 -2.72 16.99 21.34
N ILE A 102 -2.06 16.27 20.45
CA ILE A 102 -1.65 16.79 19.15
C ILE A 102 -2.77 16.57 18.14
N GLU A 103 -3.24 17.68 17.54
CA GLU A 103 -4.09 17.63 16.36
C GLU A 103 -3.54 18.60 15.31
N LEU A 104 -3.33 18.06 14.09
CA LEU A 104 -2.93 18.85 12.93
C LEU A 104 -4.17 19.47 12.27
N ASP A 105 -3.96 20.55 11.52
CA ASP A 105 -5.04 21.12 10.74
C ASP A 105 -5.44 20.20 9.55
N ASN A 106 -6.63 20.40 9.02
CA ASN A 106 -7.18 19.57 7.97
C ASN A 106 -6.38 19.65 6.66
N LYS A 107 -5.74 20.79 6.39
CA LYS A 107 -4.92 20.97 5.19
C LYS A 107 -3.68 20.08 5.25
N GLU A 108 -3.02 20.02 6.41
CA GLU A 108 -1.86 19.15 6.62
C GLU A 108 -2.25 17.67 6.62
N LYS A 109 -3.37 17.29 7.27
CA LYS A 109 -3.90 15.92 7.21
C LYS A 109 -4.17 15.49 5.77
N CYS A 110 -4.84 16.34 5.00
CA CYS A 110 -5.14 16.10 3.58
C CYS A 110 -3.84 15.94 2.76
N ARG A 111 -2.87 16.84 2.93
CA ARG A 111 -1.58 16.81 2.22
C ARG A 111 -0.89 15.46 2.40
N ARG A 112 -0.77 14.97 3.63
CA ARG A 112 -0.12 13.69 3.94
C ARG A 112 -0.77 12.50 3.23
N VAL A 113 -2.10 12.45 3.23
CA VAL A 113 -2.82 11.37 2.55
C VAL A 113 -2.66 11.47 1.03
N VAL A 114 -2.76 12.67 0.48
CA VAL A 114 -2.59 12.92 -0.97
C VAL A 114 -1.18 12.53 -1.42
N GLU A 115 -0.14 12.94 -0.71
CA GLU A 115 1.24 12.58 -1.02
C GLU A 115 1.46 11.07 -0.95
N PHE A 116 0.89 10.40 0.04
CA PHE A 116 0.94 8.94 0.15
C PHE A 116 0.28 8.25 -1.06
N LEU A 117 -0.90 8.72 -1.50
CA LEU A 117 -1.58 8.18 -2.68
C LEU A 117 -0.75 8.40 -3.96
N GLU A 118 -0.15 9.58 -4.12
CA GLU A 118 0.72 9.89 -5.27
C GLU A 118 1.98 9.01 -5.27
N ILE A 119 2.57 8.71 -4.11
CA ILE A 119 3.71 7.78 -4.00
C ILE A 119 3.30 6.38 -4.44
N ILE A 120 2.14 5.86 -4.00
CA ILE A 120 1.66 4.53 -4.41
C ILE A 120 1.44 4.47 -5.92
N LYS A 121 0.89 5.53 -6.51
CA LYS A 121 0.63 5.61 -7.95
C LYS A 121 1.88 5.38 -8.80
N VAL A 122 3.04 5.84 -8.33
CA VAL A 122 4.34 5.74 -9.02
C VAL A 122 5.36 4.89 -8.27
N LEU A 123 4.89 3.96 -7.47
CA LEU A 123 5.75 3.16 -6.61
C LEU A 123 6.84 2.44 -7.40
N ASN A 124 8.06 2.53 -6.92
CA ASN A 124 9.20 1.84 -7.50
C ASN A 124 10.19 1.44 -6.40
N ARG A 125 11.13 0.59 -6.73
CA ARG A 125 12.25 0.27 -5.84
C ARG A 125 13.53 0.03 -6.62
N ASN A 126 14.64 0.31 -5.96
CA ASN A 126 15.96 -0.07 -6.44
C ASN A 126 16.43 -1.33 -5.70
N ILE A 127 16.75 -2.37 -6.43
CA ILE A 127 17.27 -3.61 -5.87
C ILE A 127 18.40 -4.15 -6.75
N ARG A 128 19.58 -4.37 -6.17
CA ARG A 128 20.74 -4.98 -6.85
C ARG A 128 21.10 -4.32 -8.19
N GLY A 129 21.10 -2.99 -8.23
CA GLY A 129 21.41 -2.22 -9.44
C GLY A 129 20.31 -2.21 -10.51
N ARG A 130 19.13 -2.76 -10.22
CA ARG A 130 17.93 -2.67 -11.07
C ARG A 130 16.91 -1.73 -10.43
N GLN A 131 16.20 -1.00 -11.26
CA GLN A 131 15.02 -0.24 -10.84
C GLN A 131 13.78 -1.00 -11.29
N GLU A 132 12.91 -1.34 -10.36
CA GLU A 132 11.65 -2.02 -10.61
C GLU A 132 10.50 -1.04 -10.50
N ASN A 133 9.61 -1.08 -11.49
CA ASN A 133 8.35 -0.36 -11.45
C ASN A 133 7.31 -1.22 -10.72
N LEU A 134 6.81 -0.72 -9.59
CA LEU A 134 5.78 -1.35 -8.76
C LEU A 134 4.46 -0.58 -8.81
N SER A 135 4.30 0.33 -9.78
CA SER A 135 3.05 1.05 -10.00
C SER A 135 1.89 0.07 -10.20
N PRO A 136 0.72 0.35 -9.63
CA PRO A 136 -0.43 -0.55 -9.75
C PRO A 136 -0.87 -0.73 -11.20
N LEU A 137 -1.15 -1.98 -11.58
CA LEU A 137 -1.72 -2.32 -12.89
C LEU A 137 -3.24 -2.46 -12.83
N PHE A 138 -3.75 -2.77 -11.64
CA PHE A 138 -5.16 -2.86 -11.31
C PHE A 138 -5.36 -2.32 -9.89
N VAL A 139 -6.37 -1.51 -9.69
CA VAL A 139 -6.76 -0.97 -8.39
C VAL A 139 -8.27 -1.04 -8.23
N VAL A 140 -8.73 -1.33 -7.03
CA VAL A 140 -10.13 -1.32 -6.65
C VAL A 140 -10.27 -0.79 -5.23
N GLY A 141 -11.19 0.12 -5.01
CA GLY A 141 -11.42 0.72 -3.70
C GLY A 141 -12.13 2.06 -3.80
N GLY A 142 -12.20 2.78 -2.71
CA GLY A 142 -12.86 4.07 -2.59
C GLY A 142 -12.76 4.63 -1.17
N VAL A 143 -13.48 5.69 -0.88
CA VAL A 143 -13.62 6.26 0.46
C VAL A 143 -14.92 5.77 1.06
N TYR A 144 -14.84 5.02 2.16
CA TYR A 144 -15.96 4.37 2.83
C TYR A 144 -16.17 4.95 4.22
N GLU A 145 -17.35 4.75 4.79
CA GLU A 145 -17.69 5.15 6.17
C GLU A 145 -16.82 4.46 7.24
N ILE A 146 -16.15 3.38 6.88
CA ILE A 146 -15.25 2.62 7.75
C ILE A 146 -13.96 2.24 7.02
N ALA A 147 -12.83 2.38 7.69
CA ALA A 147 -11.54 1.91 7.21
C ALA A 147 -11.46 0.38 7.30
N ASN A 148 -12.00 -0.32 6.29
CA ASN A 148 -12.03 -1.78 6.20
C ASN A 148 -11.41 -2.26 4.88
N PRO A 149 -10.55 -3.30 4.91
CA PRO A 149 -9.93 -3.86 3.69
C PRO A 149 -10.91 -4.77 2.92
N PHE A 150 -12.00 -4.24 2.40
CA PHE A 150 -13.09 -4.98 1.75
C PHE A 150 -12.61 -5.96 0.68
N PHE A 151 -11.57 -5.63 -0.06
CA PHE A 151 -11.06 -6.43 -1.18
C PHE A 151 -9.86 -7.32 -0.82
N LEU A 152 -9.48 -7.41 0.47
CA LEU A 152 -8.41 -8.29 0.92
C LEU A 152 -8.71 -9.75 0.55
N GLY A 153 -7.81 -10.38 -0.21
CA GLY A 153 -7.96 -11.76 -0.67
C GLY A 153 -8.99 -11.98 -1.80
N ARG A 154 -9.59 -10.89 -2.33
CA ARG A 154 -10.58 -10.97 -3.42
C ARG A 154 -9.98 -10.87 -4.81
N ILE A 155 -8.77 -10.34 -4.92
CA ILE A 155 -8.07 -10.26 -6.20
C ILE A 155 -7.43 -11.60 -6.50
N LYS A 156 -7.83 -12.21 -7.62
CA LYS A 156 -7.32 -13.48 -8.14
C LYS A 156 -7.06 -13.35 -9.63
N LEU A 157 -5.98 -13.98 -10.10
CA LEU A 157 -5.69 -14.10 -11.53
C LEU A 157 -6.06 -15.48 -12.04
N LYS A 158 -6.53 -15.52 -13.28
CA LYS A 158 -6.73 -16.73 -14.05
C LYS A 158 -5.99 -16.59 -15.37
N GLY A 159 -5.06 -17.50 -15.65
CA GLY A 159 -4.41 -17.58 -16.96
C GLY A 159 -5.39 -18.02 -18.04
N ASP A 160 -5.25 -17.42 -19.23
CA ASP A 160 -5.94 -17.76 -20.46
C ASP A 160 -4.91 -17.83 -21.59
N LYS A 161 -5.24 -18.44 -22.73
CA LYS A 161 -4.35 -18.51 -23.91
C LYS A 161 -3.88 -17.14 -24.39
N ASN A 162 -4.68 -16.10 -24.17
CA ASN A 162 -4.44 -14.73 -24.64
C ASN A 162 -3.92 -13.79 -23.54
N GLY A 163 -3.67 -14.27 -22.32
CA GLY A 163 -3.17 -13.46 -21.21
C GLY A 163 -3.85 -13.76 -19.88
N PHE A 164 -3.89 -12.78 -19.00
CA PHE A 164 -4.46 -12.93 -17.67
C PHE A 164 -5.83 -12.24 -17.54
N LYS A 165 -6.73 -12.90 -16.79
CA LYS A 165 -8.01 -12.34 -16.36
C LYS A 165 -8.01 -12.13 -14.86
N ILE A 166 -8.55 -11.01 -14.40
CA ILE A 166 -8.89 -10.82 -13.00
C ILE A 166 -10.26 -11.47 -12.73
N ASN A 167 -10.37 -12.22 -11.63
CA ASN A 167 -11.66 -12.79 -11.24
C ASN A 167 -12.65 -11.70 -10.83
N LYS A 168 -13.56 -11.35 -11.74
CA LYS A 168 -14.59 -10.34 -11.53
C LYS A 168 -15.57 -10.72 -10.42
N GLN A 169 -15.98 -12.01 -10.35
CA GLN A 169 -17.02 -12.47 -9.44
C GLN A 169 -16.71 -12.17 -7.97
N ALA A 170 -15.46 -12.39 -7.54
CA ALA A 170 -15.07 -12.16 -6.15
C ALA A 170 -15.12 -10.67 -5.76
N ILE A 171 -14.96 -9.77 -6.73
CA ILE A 171 -15.09 -8.31 -6.56
C ILE A 171 -16.57 -7.92 -6.57
N GLU A 172 -17.35 -8.49 -7.48
CA GLU A 172 -18.79 -8.27 -7.61
C GLU A 172 -19.54 -8.63 -6.33
N GLU A 173 -19.19 -9.76 -5.69
CA GLU A 173 -19.76 -10.16 -4.38
C GLU A 173 -19.54 -9.09 -3.30
N VAL A 174 -18.38 -8.42 -3.30
CA VAL A 174 -18.09 -7.36 -2.32
C VAL A 174 -18.95 -6.13 -2.58
N ILE A 175 -19.03 -5.66 -3.83
CA ILE A 175 -19.74 -4.42 -4.16
C ILE A 175 -21.27 -4.55 -4.12
N GLN A 176 -21.80 -5.78 -4.15
CA GLN A 176 -23.22 -6.06 -3.89
C GLN A 176 -23.60 -5.96 -2.41
N GLY A 177 -22.58 -5.85 -1.53
CA GLY A 177 -22.79 -5.65 -0.11
C GLY A 177 -23.19 -4.21 0.23
N THR A 178 -23.76 -4.05 1.42
CA THR A 178 -24.14 -2.74 1.97
C THR A 178 -23.44 -2.51 3.31
N PHE A 179 -23.19 -1.26 3.64
CA PHE A 179 -22.73 -0.85 4.97
C PHE A 179 -23.54 0.37 5.45
N LEU A 180 -24.13 0.30 6.62
CA LEU A 180 -25.03 1.33 7.17
C LEU A 180 -26.16 1.74 6.19
N GLY A 181 -26.70 0.78 5.41
CA GLY A 181 -27.74 1.02 4.43
C GLY A 181 -27.28 1.69 3.12
N LYS A 182 -25.98 1.86 2.94
CA LYS A 182 -25.39 2.41 1.70
C LYS A 182 -24.76 1.28 0.88
N ASP A 183 -24.98 1.27 -0.42
CA ASP A 183 -24.40 0.29 -1.32
C ASP A 183 -22.90 0.53 -1.50
N LEU A 184 -22.08 -0.50 -1.29
CA LEU A 184 -20.63 -0.36 -1.48
C LEU A 184 -20.25 -0.03 -2.92
N LYS A 185 -21.06 -0.41 -3.90
CA LYS A 185 -20.85 -0.12 -5.33
C LYS A 185 -20.75 1.39 -5.60
N GLU A 186 -21.57 2.20 -4.93
CA GLU A 186 -21.63 3.66 -5.13
C GLU A 186 -20.30 4.36 -4.79
N PHE A 187 -19.57 3.80 -3.82
CA PHE A 187 -18.31 4.36 -3.30
C PHE A 187 -17.07 3.63 -3.83
N THR A 188 -17.26 2.65 -4.72
CA THR A 188 -16.16 1.83 -5.21
C THR A 188 -15.84 2.18 -6.67
N TYR A 189 -14.58 2.46 -6.91
CA TYR A 189 -13.99 2.69 -8.22
C TYR A 189 -13.06 1.55 -8.60
N VAL A 190 -12.86 1.35 -9.89
CA VAL A 190 -11.86 0.43 -10.45
C VAL A 190 -10.98 1.19 -11.42
N GLY A 191 -9.67 1.03 -11.27
CA GLY A 191 -8.68 1.50 -12.22
C GLY A 191 -7.92 0.32 -12.85
N MET A 192 -7.74 0.36 -14.17
CA MET A 192 -7.04 -0.71 -14.89
C MET A 192 -6.15 -0.12 -15.98
N VAL A 193 -4.93 -0.65 -16.11
CA VAL A 193 -4.02 -0.33 -17.21
C VAL A 193 -4.45 -1.09 -18.46
N ASP A 194 -4.48 -0.40 -19.60
CA ASP A 194 -4.87 -1.00 -20.88
C ASP A 194 -3.83 -2.03 -21.36
N GLY A 195 -4.32 -3.12 -21.95
CA GLY A 195 -3.49 -4.14 -22.58
C GLY A 195 -2.82 -5.13 -21.63
N VAL A 196 -3.01 -5.01 -20.31
CA VAL A 196 -2.43 -5.94 -19.32
C VAL A 196 -3.40 -7.09 -19.03
N PHE A 197 -4.67 -6.79 -18.81
CA PHE A 197 -5.69 -7.79 -18.51
C PHE A 197 -6.72 -7.86 -19.64
N ILE A 198 -7.05 -9.09 -20.06
CA ILE A 198 -7.90 -9.32 -21.27
C ILE A 198 -9.39 -9.16 -21.02
N ASN A 199 -9.84 -9.01 -19.77
CA ASN A 199 -11.26 -8.88 -19.43
C ASN A 199 -11.66 -7.46 -18.96
N LYS A 200 -11.04 -6.44 -19.52
CA LYS A 200 -11.34 -5.03 -19.23
C LYS A 200 -12.82 -4.69 -19.41
N GLU A 201 -13.43 -5.14 -20.50
CA GLU A 201 -14.83 -4.83 -20.81
C GLU A 201 -15.83 -5.43 -19.80
N GLU A 202 -15.47 -6.54 -19.15
CA GLU A 202 -16.27 -7.10 -18.06
C GLU A 202 -16.34 -6.17 -16.85
N PHE A 203 -15.23 -5.49 -16.52
CA PHE A 203 -15.18 -4.50 -15.45
C PHE A 203 -15.84 -3.19 -15.83
N LYS A 204 -15.68 -2.75 -17.08
CA LYS A 204 -16.35 -1.56 -17.59
C LYS A 204 -17.88 -1.72 -17.53
N GLY A 205 -18.41 -2.90 -17.89
CA GLY A 205 -19.83 -3.20 -17.77
C GLY A 205 -20.33 -3.30 -16.32
N LEU A 206 -19.47 -3.70 -15.37
CA LEU A 206 -19.82 -3.82 -13.95
C LEU A 206 -19.82 -2.47 -13.22
N PHE A 207 -18.82 -1.63 -13.49
CA PHE A 207 -18.56 -0.38 -12.77
C PHE A 207 -19.05 0.88 -13.51
N GLU A 208 -19.33 0.77 -14.81
CA GLU A 208 -19.85 1.88 -15.63
C GLU A 208 -19.00 3.15 -15.50
N ASP A 209 -19.55 4.24 -14.97
CA ASP A 209 -18.85 5.52 -14.77
C ASP A 209 -17.74 5.42 -13.71
N ASN A 210 -17.81 4.44 -12.81
CA ASN A 210 -16.78 4.18 -11.79
C ASN A 210 -15.60 3.33 -12.32
N PHE A 211 -15.61 2.97 -13.61
CA PHE A 211 -14.47 2.34 -14.28
C PHE A 211 -13.55 3.41 -14.88
N LEU A 212 -12.31 3.44 -14.42
CA LEU A 212 -11.33 4.50 -14.69
C LEU A 212 -10.00 3.93 -15.22
N SER A 213 -9.13 4.79 -15.70
CA SER A 213 -7.70 4.46 -15.77
C SER A 213 -7.12 4.51 -14.36
N VAL A 214 -5.97 3.85 -14.13
CA VAL A 214 -5.30 3.88 -12.81
C VAL A 214 -5.02 5.32 -12.37
N ASP A 215 -4.55 6.19 -13.26
CA ASP A 215 -4.30 7.59 -12.93
C ASP A 215 -5.57 8.34 -12.49
N LYS A 216 -6.66 8.19 -13.24
CA LYS A 216 -7.95 8.80 -12.88
C LYS A 216 -8.54 8.25 -11.58
N PHE A 217 -8.31 6.96 -11.28
CA PHE A 217 -8.69 6.35 -10.02
C PHE A 217 -8.02 7.08 -8.84
N PHE A 218 -6.71 7.28 -8.88
CA PHE A 218 -6.02 8.03 -7.83
C PHE A 218 -6.48 9.49 -7.78
N GLY A 219 -6.71 10.13 -8.92
CA GLY A 219 -7.30 11.47 -8.98
C GLY A 219 -8.66 11.56 -8.30
N GLN A 220 -9.52 10.55 -8.47
CA GLN A 220 -10.81 10.46 -7.80
C GLN A 220 -10.66 10.30 -6.28
N LEU A 221 -9.77 9.41 -5.82
CA LEU A 221 -9.49 9.27 -4.39
C LEU A 221 -8.96 10.57 -3.77
N VAL A 222 -8.05 11.26 -4.46
CA VAL A 222 -7.53 12.57 -4.01
C VAL A 222 -8.66 13.59 -3.87
N LYS A 223 -9.60 13.62 -4.82
CA LYS A 223 -10.77 14.49 -4.74
C LYS A 223 -11.62 14.19 -3.51
N GLU A 224 -11.94 12.93 -3.26
CA GLU A 224 -12.75 12.51 -2.10
C GLU A 224 -12.05 12.76 -0.76
N VAL A 225 -10.73 12.58 -0.69
CA VAL A 225 -9.92 12.92 0.50
C VAL A 225 -9.96 14.42 0.77
N LYS A 226 -9.87 15.26 -0.26
CA LYS A 226 -10.02 16.71 -0.12
C LYS A 226 -11.41 17.08 0.37
N GLU A 227 -12.46 16.48 -0.18
CA GLU A 227 -13.85 16.66 0.25
C GLU A 227 -14.03 16.27 1.72
N TYR A 228 -13.48 15.12 2.14
CA TYR A 228 -13.52 14.64 3.52
C TYR A 228 -12.92 15.64 4.52
N TYR A 229 -11.79 16.25 4.18
CA TYR A 229 -11.14 17.26 5.04
C TYR A 229 -11.64 18.67 4.84
N GLY A 230 -12.55 18.94 3.88
CA GLY A 230 -13.02 20.27 3.53
C GLY A 230 -11.92 21.18 2.97
N VAL A 231 -11.01 20.63 2.18
CA VAL A 231 -9.87 21.33 1.54
C VAL A 231 -10.11 21.41 0.03
N ASN A 232 -9.94 22.60 -0.55
CA ASN A 232 -10.07 22.86 -1.99
C ASN A 232 -8.81 22.48 -2.79
#